data_0dcd42e41f362a4c45ed2a22e0b58263
#
_entry.id   0dcd42e41f362a4c45ed2a22e0b58263
#
_cell.length_a   1.000
_cell.length_b   1.000
_cell.length_c   1.000
_cell.angle_alpha   90.00
_cell.angle_beta   90.00
_cell.angle_gamma   90.00
#
_symmetry.space_group_name_H-M   'P 1'
#
loop_
_entity.id
_entity.type
_entity.pdbx_description
1 polymer ?
#
loop_
_entity_poly.entity_id
_entity_poly.type
_entity_poly.pdbx_seq_one_letter_code
_entity_poly.pdbx_strand_id
1 'polypeptide(L)'
;MIIGRIGDVDGVALEAEKWIHVLHSMGHQVFILSGRFKSHPVPPERETQFPILSFFSPECEWEQNRAFFYPPDDSDELLVTLDNNAHRVAKKIFGWALRNKIDVLLSVNASALPCHLSMGLGIKLAVDSMDIPVVSHDHDYAWERGTRYDSPFPEITNLVRDTFPLRSAPDIRHALINSAAQAEVKRRFDIDAYVVPNVMDFNSPFGVPDDYNSDLLEEIGFDHNDIPVFQITRIVERKGIEVAIDLIGQLDDPRIKLVITGSAADDQRKGYFKRLVDRTVANGLRDRVHFAYHRILSHRDHRPDGQKIYSLSDAYASTVACTYFSTYEGFGNAFVESILAKRPIFVNNYKPVFWPDIGSKGFKCVMLEDNQLTDEALAEVDEILHNPELRKEITEHNFQLGREHFSYEVLQDKLEELFSF
;
A
#
# COMPACT_ATOMS: atom_id res chain seq x y z
N MET A 1 -9.63 12.66 -11.67
CA MET A 1 -8.68 12.19 -10.63
C MET A 1 -7.40 13.01 -10.70
N ILE A 2 -6.90 13.48 -9.55
CA ILE A 2 -5.57 14.12 -9.41
C ILE A 2 -4.72 13.20 -8.55
N ILE A 3 -3.53 12.84 -9.04
CA ILE A 3 -2.61 11.92 -8.37
C ILE A 3 -1.16 12.25 -8.74
N GLY A 4 -0.22 12.06 -7.83
CA GLY A 4 1.20 12.30 -8.10
C GLY A 4 1.82 11.36 -9.13
N ARG A 5 1.39 10.10 -9.17
CA ARG A 5 1.81 9.08 -10.14
C ARG A 5 0.77 7.97 -10.27
N ILE A 6 0.72 7.33 -11.44
CA ILE A 6 -0.13 6.16 -11.72
C ILE A 6 0.72 5.05 -12.37
N GLY A 7 0.36 3.77 -12.14
CA GLY A 7 1.08 2.61 -12.69
C GLY A 7 2.37 2.25 -11.96
N ASP A 8 2.58 2.74 -10.77
CA ASP A 8 3.68 2.29 -9.90
C ASP A 8 3.23 1.12 -9.01
N VAL A 9 4.19 0.35 -8.49
CA VAL A 9 3.95 -0.80 -7.59
C VAL A 9 3.79 -0.38 -6.12
N ASP A 10 3.40 0.84 -5.86
CA ASP A 10 3.04 1.28 -4.50
C ASP A 10 1.55 1.14 -4.23
N GLY A 11 1.19 1.00 -2.95
CA GLY A 11 -0.19 0.74 -2.55
C GLY A 11 -1.19 1.81 -2.98
N VAL A 12 -0.78 3.09 -3.07
CA VAL A 12 -1.67 4.20 -3.48
C VAL A 12 -1.98 4.11 -4.97
N ALA A 13 -0.95 3.89 -5.82
CA ALA A 13 -1.13 3.79 -7.26
C ALA A 13 -1.96 2.56 -7.64
N LEU A 14 -1.69 1.42 -7.01
CA LEU A 14 -2.46 0.19 -7.21
C LEU A 14 -3.93 0.36 -6.79
N GLU A 15 -4.19 1.01 -5.66
CA GLU A 15 -5.57 1.24 -5.20
C GLU A 15 -6.29 2.25 -6.09
N ALA A 16 -5.61 3.27 -6.59
CA ALA A 16 -6.18 4.22 -7.55
C ALA A 16 -6.66 3.54 -8.84
N GLU A 17 -5.92 2.54 -9.35
CA GLU A 17 -6.32 1.77 -10.54
C GLU A 17 -7.58 0.93 -10.29
N LYS A 18 -7.73 0.36 -9.09
CA LYS A 18 -8.96 -0.36 -8.69
C LYS A 18 -10.17 0.58 -8.63
N TRP A 19 -9.99 1.77 -8.06
CA TRP A 19 -11.03 2.80 -8.06
C TRP A 19 -11.43 3.22 -9.48
N ILE A 20 -10.46 3.40 -10.38
CA ILE A 20 -10.74 3.71 -11.80
C ILE A 20 -11.56 2.59 -12.43
N HIS A 21 -11.18 1.33 -12.19
CA HIS A 21 -11.88 0.17 -12.72
C HIS A 21 -13.35 0.13 -12.25
N VAL A 22 -13.58 0.27 -10.94
CA VAL A 22 -14.92 0.24 -10.37
C VAL A 22 -15.75 1.45 -10.80
N LEU A 23 -15.19 2.67 -10.82
CA LEU A 23 -15.89 3.86 -11.34
C LEU A 23 -16.30 3.68 -12.81
N HIS A 24 -15.46 3.07 -13.64
CA HIS A 24 -15.84 2.73 -15.03
C HIS A 24 -16.99 1.73 -15.09
N SER A 25 -17.02 0.69 -14.24
CA SER A 25 -18.10 -0.29 -14.20
C SER A 25 -19.43 0.35 -13.76
N MET A 26 -19.37 1.40 -12.95
CA MET A 26 -20.53 2.22 -12.55
C MET A 26 -20.97 3.22 -13.63
N GLY A 27 -20.27 3.28 -14.77
CA GLY A 27 -20.61 4.19 -15.89
C GLY A 27 -19.98 5.59 -15.81
N HIS A 28 -19.11 5.85 -14.85
CA HIS A 28 -18.40 7.12 -14.76
C HIS A 28 -17.27 7.23 -15.80
N GLN A 29 -17.03 8.44 -16.28
CA GLN A 29 -15.90 8.76 -17.13
C GLN A 29 -14.77 9.34 -16.27
N VAL A 30 -13.69 8.58 -16.09
CA VAL A 30 -12.53 9.03 -15.31
C VAL A 30 -11.53 9.72 -16.23
N PHE A 31 -11.18 10.97 -15.88
CA PHE A 31 -10.06 11.74 -16.46
C PHE A 31 -8.94 11.81 -15.42
N ILE A 32 -7.68 11.66 -15.86
CA ILE A 32 -6.54 11.64 -14.95
C ILE A 32 -5.61 12.83 -15.23
N LEU A 33 -5.32 13.61 -14.20
CA LEU A 33 -4.25 14.60 -14.17
C LEU A 33 -3.16 14.07 -13.23
N SER A 34 -2.03 13.64 -13.80
CA SER A 34 -0.94 13.01 -13.04
C SER A 34 0.42 13.64 -13.33
N GLY A 35 1.31 13.59 -12.35
CA GLY A 35 2.71 13.96 -12.53
C GLY A 35 3.48 12.97 -13.39
N ARG A 36 3.14 11.67 -13.29
CA ARG A 36 3.81 10.61 -14.04
C ARG A 36 2.86 9.45 -14.33
N PHE A 37 2.95 8.92 -15.55
CA PHE A 37 2.28 7.70 -15.98
C PHE A 37 3.32 6.59 -16.22
N LYS A 38 3.10 5.41 -15.64
CA LYS A 38 3.78 4.16 -15.95
C LYS A 38 2.79 3.10 -16.48
N SER A 39 1.49 3.26 -16.17
CA SER A 39 0.39 2.53 -16.79
C SER A 39 -0.62 3.53 -17.36
N HIS A 40 -1.50 3.03 -18.20
CA HIS A 40 -2.49 3.81 -18.93
C HIS A 40 -3.89 3.21 -18.71
N PRO A 41 -4.49 3.43 -17.48
CA PRO A 41 -5.75 2.79 -17.11
C PRO A 41 -6.98 3.41 -17.77
N VAL A 42 -6.83 4.52 -18.46
CA VAL A 42 -7.88 5.19 -19.24
C VAL A 42 -7.39 5.49 -20.67
N PRO A 43 -8.29 5.76 -21.64
CA PRO A 43 -7.89 6.17 -22.97
C PRO A 43 -6.99 7.44 -22.97
N PRO A 44 -6.03 7.55 -23.92
CA PRO A 44 -5.04 8.64 -23.93
C PRO A 44 -5.63 10.06 -23.90
N GLU A 45 -6.80 10.25 -24.51
CA GLU A 45 -7.52 11.54 -24.52
C GLU A 45 -8.04 11.95 -23.14
N ARG A 46 -8.09 11.02 -22.18
CA ARG A 46 -8.48 11.27 -20.79
C ARG A 46 -7.29 11.38 -19.85
N GLU A 47 -6.08 11.22 -20.37
CA GLU A 47 -4.84 11.39 -19.62
C GLU A 47 -4.24 12.76 -19.84
N THR A 48 -3.79 13.39 -18.78
CA THR A 48 -3.06 14.64 -18.82
C THR A 48 -1.85 14.56 -17.91
N GLN A 49 -0.66 14.60 -18.48
CA GLN A 49 0.56 14.67 -17.69
C GLN A 49 0.90 16.11 -17.34
N PHE A 50 1.24 16.32 -16.06
CA PHE A 50 1.77 17.58 -15.58
C PHE A 50 2.90 17.29 -14.58
N PRO A 51 4.17 17.25 -15.01
CA PRO A 51 5.31 16.71 -14.27
C PRO A 51 5.52 17.27 -12.87
N ILE A 52 5.17 18.55 -12.65
CA ILE A 52 5.27 19.19 -11.33
C ILE A 52 4.47 18.46 -10.24
N LEU A 53 3.40 17.73 -10.58
CA LEU A 53 2.61 16.96 -9.61
C LEU A 53 3.31 15.68 -9.13
N SER A 54 4.43 15.28 -9.76
CA SER A 54 5.14 14.08 -9.35
C SER A 54 5.80 14.27 -7.99
N PHE A 55 5.67 13.27 -7.10
CA PHE A 55 6.42 13.23 -5.83
C PHE A 55 7.94 13.12 -6.02
N PHE A 56 8.39 12.90 -7.24
CA PHE A 56 9.81 12.87 -7.66
C PHE A 56 10.17 14.04 -8.57
N SER A 57 9.33 15.07 -8.64
CA SER A 57 9.68 16.29 -9.40
C SER A 57 10.80 17.05 -8.69
N PRO A 58 11.64 17.78 -9.44
CA PRO A 58 12.63 18.67 -8.85
C PRO A 58 12.01 19.68 -7.88
N GLU A 59 10.81 20.17 -8.20
CA GLU A 59 10.06 21.08 -7.34
C GLU A 59 9.72 20.43 -5.98
N CYS A 60 9.17 19.22 -6.02
CA CYS A 60 8.81 18.48 -4.80
C CYS A 60 10.06 18.18 -3.93
N GLU A 61 11.15 17.72 -4.52
CA GLU A 61 12.40 17.46 -3.81
C GLU A 61 12.98 18.73 -3.18
N TRP A 62 12.98 19.83 -3.94
CA TRP A 62 13.46 21.12 -3.48
C TRP A 62 12.64 21.66 -2.29
N GLU A 63 11.29 21.56 -2.38
CA GLU A 63 10.37 21.98 -1.33
C GLU A 63 10.56 21.16 -0.04
N GLN A 64 10.59 19.82 -0.16
CA GLN A 64 10.79 18.95 1.01
C GLN A 64 12.13 19.19 1.71
N ASN A 65 13.18 19.35 0.92
CA ASN A 65 14.51 19.60 1.48
C ASN A 65 14.54 20.90 2.31
N ARG A 66 13.99 21.99 1.78
CA ARG A 66 14.00 23.29 2.45
C ARG A 66 12.98 23.39 3.59
N ALA A 67 11.83 22.73 3.44
CA ALA A 67 10.79 22.79 4.46
C ALA A 67 11.09 21.89 5.69
N PHE A 68 11.71 20.71 5.48
CA PHE A 68 11.74 19.66 6.50
C PHE A 68 13.11 19.03 6.73
N PHE A 69 13.94 18.81 5.67
CA PHE A 69 15.13 17.96 5.80
C PHE A 69 16.44 18.74 5.94
N TYR A 70 16.56 19.82 5.20
CA TYR A 70 17.75 20.69 5.17
C TYR A 70 17.30 22.16 5.10
N PRO A 71 16.60 22.67 6.14
CA PRO A 71 16.06 24.02 6.13
C PRO A 71 17.21 25.07 6.05
N PRO A 72 17.03 26.14 5.25
CA PRO A 72 17.93 27.28 5.23
C PRO A 72 17.78 28.16 6.49
N ASP A 73 18.47 29.28 6.56
CA ASP A 73 18.41 30.20 7.70
C ASP A 73 17.05 30.93 7.79
N ASP A 74 16.37 31.14 6.65
CA ASP A 74 15.04 31.77 6.58
C ASP A 74 14.12 31.04 5.57
N SER A 75 12.82 31.36 5.61
CA SER A 75 11.81 30.74 4.77
C SER A 75 11.38 31.59 3.56
N ASP A 76 11.94 32.77 3.32
CA ASP A 76 11.42 33.74 2.35
C ASP A 76 11.41 33.17 0.92
N GLU A 77 12.54 32.65 0.44
CA GLU A 77 12.63 32.02 -0.89
C GLU A 77 11.68 30.83 -1.02
N LEU A 78 11.57 30.03 0.04
CA LEU A 78 10.68 28.87 0.07
C LEU A 78 9.22 29.30 -0.08
N LEU A 79 8.75 30.29 0.69
CA LEU A 79 7.36 30.77 0.66
C LEU A 79 6.99 31.34 -0.70
N VAL A 80 7.87 32.17 -1.29
CA VAL A 80 7.64 32.75 -2.63
C VAL A 80 7.59 31.65 -3.70
N THR A 81 8.47 30.65 -3.62
CA THR A 81 8.49 29.54 -4.58
C THR A 81 7.28 28.65 -4.44
N LEU A 82 6.88 28.30 -3.20
CA LEU A 82 5.67 27.55 -2.91
C LEU A 82 4.42 28.24 -3.48
N ASP A 83 4.27 29.54 -3.25
CA ASP A 83 3.13 30.31 -3.75
C ASP A 83 3.08 30.30 -5.28
N ASN A 84 4.20 30.58 -5.94
CA ASN A 84 4.29 30.54 -7.41
C ASN A 84 3.95 29.16 -7.99
N ASN A 85 4.50 28.09 -7.42
CA ASN A 85 4.22 26.74 -7.86
C ASN A 85 2.77 26.33 -7.59
N ALA A 86 2.22 26.71 -6.44
CA ALA A 86 0.81 26.45 -6.10
C ALA A 86 -0.14 27.13 -7.09
N HIS A 87 0.12 28.37 -7.47
CA HIS A 87 -0.67 29.07 -8.48
C HIS A 87 -0.55 28.42 -9.87
N ARG A 88 0.63 27.91 -10.26
CA ARG A 88 0.81 27.13 -11.50
C ARG A 88 -0.02 25.85 -11.48
N VAL A 89 -0.01 25.13 -10.34
CA VAL A 89 -0.80 23.91 -10.13
C VAL A 89 -2.30 24.23 -10.18
N ALA A 90 -2.76 25.24 -9.44
CA ALA A 90 -4.16 25.66 -9.40
C ALA A 90 -4.68 26.03 -10.79
N LYS A 91 -3.93 26.85 -11.55
CA LYS A 91 -4.27 27.25 -12.92
C LYS A 91 -4.38 26.03 -13.86
N LYS A 92 -3.48 25.05 -13.69
CA LYS A 92 -3.52 23.82 -14.50
C LYS A 92 -4.74 22.98 -14.17
N ILE A 93 -5.05 22.77 -12.88
CA ILE A 93 -6.22 22.01 -12.43
C ILE A 93 -7.51 22.67 -12.92
N PHE A 94 -7.67 23.97 -12.68
CA PHE A 94 -8.83 24.73 -13.12
C PHE A 94 -9.07 24.62 -14.64
N GLY A 95 -8.03 24.90 -15.46
CA GLY A 95 -8.15 24.80 -16.91
C GLY A 95 -8.36 23.37 -17.42
N TRP A 96 -7.84 22.36 -16.73
CA TRP A 96 -8.07 20.96 -17.04
C TRP A 96 -9.51 20.54 -16.70
N ALA A 97 -10.01 20.93 -15.53
CA ALA A 97 -11.38 20.63 -15.09
C ALA A 97 -12.42 21.24 -16.04
N LEU A 98 -12.24 22.51 -16.42
CA LEU A 98 -13.15 23.16 -17.38
C LEU A 98 -13.15 22.50 -18.76
N ARG A 99 -11.97 22.18 -19.33
CA ARG A 99 -11.89 21.58 -20.66
C ARG A 99 -12.53 20.19 -20.71
N ASN A 100 -12.39 19.42 -19.65
CA ASN A 100 -12.89 18.05 -19.58
C ASN A 100 -14.28 17.98 -18.92
N LYS A 101 -14.89 19.12 -18.53
CA LYS A 101 -16.20 19.19 -17.88
C LYS A 101 -16.28 18.25 -16.67
N ILE A 102 -15.32 18.40 -15.76
CA ILE A 102 -15.24 17.57 -14.56
C ILE A 102 -16.38 17.94 -13.61
N ASP A 103 -17.20 16.97 -13.26
CA ASP A 103 -18.34 17.14 -12.32
C ASP A 103 -17.89 16.95 -10.86
N VAL A 104 -16.93 16.03 -10.60
CA VAL A 104 -16.41 15.73 -9.28
C VAL A 104 -14.87 15.64 -9.33
N LEU A 105 -14.19 16.28 -8.41
CA LEU A 105 -12.73 16.19 -8.28
C LEU A 105 -12.37 15.06 -7.31
N LEU A 106 -11.61 14.06 -7.75
CA LEU A 106 -11.05 13.02 -6.91
C LEU A 106 -9.56 13.29 -6.68
N SER A 107 -9.18 13.63 -5.44
CA SER A 107 -7.78 13.82 -5.00
C SER A 107 -7.27 12.54 -4.34
N VAL A 108 -6.28 11.88 -4.93
CA VAL A 108 -5.74 10.60 -4.40
C VAL A 108 -4.40 10.86 -3.73
N ASN A 109 -4.40 10.85 -2.41
CA ASN A 109 -3.27 11.08 -1.51
C ASN A 109 -2.44 12.35 -1.88
N ALA A 110 -3.07 13.29 -2.58
CA ALA A 110 -2.43 14.50 -3.11
C ALA A 110 -2.63 15.72 -2.22
N SER A 111 -3.58 15.64 -1.28
CA SER A 111 -3.95 16.73 -0.37
C SER A 111 -4.08 16.27 1.10
N ALA A 112 -3.59 15.08 1.44
CA ALA A 112 -3.59 14.54 2.81
C ALA A 112 -2.23 14.63 3.49
N LEU A 113 -1.17 14.22 2.78
CA LEU A 113 0.20 14.18 3.26
C LEU A 113 1.02 15.36 2.71
N PRO A 114 1.74 16.15 3.53
CA PRO A 114 2.50 17.31 3.05
C PRO A 114 3.84 16.92 2.39
N CYS A 115 3.86 15.82 1.64
CA CYS A 115 5.03 15.40 0.90
C CYS A 115 5.29 16.25 -0.36
N HIS A 116 4.30 17.02 -0.82
CA HIS A 116 4.42 17.98 -1.92
C HIS A 116 3.57 19.21 -1.58
N LEU A 117 4.21 20.22 -1.00
CA LEU A 117 3.52 21.39 -0.42
C LEU A 117 2.77 22.19 -1.47
N SER A 118 3.42 22.55 -2.59
CA SER A 118 2.80 23.34 -3.64
C SER A 118 1.71 22.57 -4.39
N MET A 119 1.75 21.24 -4.46
CA MET A 119 0.66 20.44 -5.01
C MET A 119 -0.59 20.55 -4.13
N GLY A 120 -0.47 20.29 -2.82
CA GLY A 120 -1.60 20.36 -1.89
C GLY A 120 -2.19 21.77 -1.83
N LEU A 121 -1.34 22.80 -1.72
CA LEU A 121 -1.77 24.19 -1.75
C LEU A 121 -2.43 24.57 -3.08
N GLY A 122 -1.90 24.10 -4.20
CA GLY A 122 -2.46 24.35 -5.52
C GLY A 122 -3.82 23.66 -5.73
N ILE A 123 -4.01 22.45 -5.19
CA ILE A 123 -5.32 21.77 -5.17
C ILE A 123 -6.30 22.62 -4.35
N LYS A 124 -5.91 23.07 -3.15
CA LYS A 124 -6.73 23.94 -2.31
C LYS A 124 -7.16 25.19 -3.04
N LEU A 125 -6.23 25.93 -3.65
CA LEU A 125 -6.51 27.15 -4.41
C LEU A 125 -7.45 26.90 -5.61
N ALA A 126 -7.28 25.78 -6.30
CA ALA A 126 -8.15 25.41 -7.40
C ALA A 126 -9.58 25.14 -6.92
N VAL A 127 -9.72 24.34 -5.87
CA VAL A 127 -11.01 23.95 -5.29
C VAL A 127 -11.75 25.17 -4.72
N ASP A 128 -11.06 26.06 -4.02
CA ASP A 128 -11.63 27.31 -3.52
C ASP A 128 -12.20 28.22 -4.66
N SER A 129 -11.73 28.00 -5.89
CA SER A 129 -12.14 28.78 -7.08
C SER A 129 -13.16 28.04 -7.96
N MET A 130 -13.51 26.80 -7.63
CA MET A 130 -14.43 25.95 -8.39
C MET A 130 -15.62 25.56 -7.50
N ASP A 131 -16.81 25.59 -8.07
CA ASP A 131 -18.04 25.13 -7.40
C ASP A 131 -18.34 23.69 -7.82
N ILE A 132 -17.38 22.79 -7.52
CA ILE A 132 -17.55 21.35 -7.77
C ILE A 132 -17.21 20.55 -6.50
N PRO A 133 -17.93 19.46 -6.25
CA PRO A 133 -17.67 18.58 -5.10
C PRO A 133 -16.30 17.88 -5.23
N VAL A 134 -15.75 17.50 -4.06
CA VAL A 134 -14.45 16.87 -3.96
C VAL A 134 -14.56 15.56 -3.16
N VAL A 135 -13.96 14.50 -3.66
CA VAL A 135 -13.62 13.30 -2.90
C VAL A 135 -12.11 13.32 -2.64
N SER A 136 -11.71 13.29 -1.37
CA SER A 136 -10.30 13.15 -0.96
C SER A 136 -10.07 11.71 -0.50
N HIS A 137 -9.32 10.94 -1.28
CA HIS A 137 -8.93 9.56 -0.95
C HIS A 137 -7.57 9.59 -0.29
N ASP A 138 -7.56 9.46 1.04
CA ASP A 138 -6.41 9.74 1.89
C ASP A 138 -5.83 8.43 2.45
N HIS A 139 -4.57 8.15 2.17
CA HIS A 139 -3.86 6.93 2.61
C HIS A 139 -2.93 7.18 3.80
N ASP A 140 -2.36 8.37 3.88
CA ASP A 140 -1.36 8.74 4.88
C ASP A 140 -1.55 10.19 5.35
N TYR A 141 -1.19 10.44 6.60
CA TYR A 141 -1.19 11.77 7.20
C TYR A 141 0.16 12.13 7.83
N ALA A 142 0.42 13.42 8.01
CA ALA A 142 1.68 13.92 8.56
C ALA A 142 2.00 13.31 9.92
N TRP A 143 1.01 13.23 10.84
CA TRP A 143 1.19 12.70 12.20
C TRP A 143 1.50 11.20 12.27
N GLU A 144 1.25 10.44 11.21
CA GLU A 144 1.61 9.02 11.11
C GLU A 144 3.08 8.82 10.74
N ARG A 145 3.79 9.91 10.43
CA ARG A 145 5.18 9.91 9.98
C ARG A 145 6.16 10.44 11.04
N GLY A 146 5.72 10.52 12.30
CA GLY A 146 6.51 11.07 13.39
C GLY A 146 6.91 12.52 13.12
N THR A 147 8.19 12.83 13.28
CA THR A 147 8.75 14.17 13.09
C THR A 147 9.16 14.49 11.63
N ARG A 148 8.84 13.63 10.68
CA ARG A 148 9.30 13.76 9.29
C ARG A 148 8.91 15.10 8.65
N TYR A 149 7.75 15.64 9.02
CA TYR A 149 7.19 16.88 8.48
C TYR A 149 7.17 18.01 9.50
N ASP A 150 8.01 17.93 10.53
CA ASP A 150 8.25 19.05 11.42
C ASP A 150 9.14 20.08 10.71
N SER A 151 8.74 21.34 10.76
CA SER A 151 9.49 22.44 10.17
C SER A 151 9.95 23.41 11.26
N PRO A 152 11.17 23.96 11.17
CA PRO A 152 11.61 25.02 12.06
C PRO A 152 10.89 26.35 11.77
N PHE A 153 10.20 26.45 10.62
CA PHE A 153 9.52 27.68 10.20
C PHE A 153 8.04 27.65 10.62
N PRO A 154 7.59 28.59 11.49
CA PRO A 154 6.17 28.68 11.89
C PRO A 154 5.23 28.85 10.71
N GLU A 155 5.64 29.54 9.63
CA GLU A 155 4.88 29.78 8.42
C GLU A 155 4.60 28.47 7.68
N ILE A 156 5.59 27.58 7.58
CA ILE A 156 5.43 26.25 6.96
C ILE A 156 4.56 25.34 7.85
N THR A 157 4.75 25.39 9.17
CA THR A 157 3.90 24.65 10.11
C THR A 157 2.44 25.06 10.00
N ASN A 158 2.16 26.38 9.88
CA ASN A 158 0.81 26.91 9.67
C ASN A 158 0.26 26.50 8.29
N LEU A 159 1.06 26.61 7.22
CA LEU A 159 0.67 26.17 5.89
C LEU A 159 0.26 24.70 5.87
N VAL A 160 1.07 23.83 6.48
CA VAL A 160 0.76 22.39 6.59
C VAL A 160 -0.55 22.18 7.35
N ARG A 161 -0.72 22.78 8.52
CA ARG A 161 -1.94 22.67 9.31
C ARG A 161 -3.18 23.14 8.56
N ASP A 162 -3.08 24.20 7.77
CA ASP A 162 -4.22 24.87 7.12
C ASP A 162 -4.56 24.24 5.75
N THR A 163 -3.63 23.46 5.18
CA THR A 163 -3.78 22.82 3.85
C THR A 163 -4.03 21.32 3.93
N PHE A 164 -3.43 20.60 4.89
CA PHE A 164 -3.44 19.14 4.97
C PHE A 164 -4.10 18.63 6.26
N PRO A 165 -5.16 17.81 6.14
CA PRO A 165 -5.88 17.43 4.92
C PRO A 165 -6.66 18.62 4.33
N LEU A 166 -7.05 18.51 3.05
CA LEU A 166 -7.90 19.49 2.38
C LEU A 166 -9.25 19.62 3.11
N ARG A 167 -9.70 20.85 3.41
CA ARG A 167 -10.94 21.12 4.16
C ARG A 167 -11.83 22.21 3.59
N SER A 168 -11.37 22.87 2.52
CA SER A 168 -11.97 24.12 2.03
C SER A 168 -12.82 23.95 0.77
N ALA A 169 -13.31 22.75 0.45
CA ALA A 169 -14.23 22.56 -0.66
C ALA A 169 -15.67 22.88 -0.24
N PRO A 170 -16.55 23.35 -1.14
CA PRO A 170 -17.97 23.58 -0.87
C PRO A 170 -18.69 22.31 -0.40
N ASP A 171 -18.37 21.17 -1.00
CA ASP A 171 -18.78 19.84 -0.57
C ASP A 171 -17.58 18.91 -0.70
N ILE A 172 -17.02 18.48 0.44
CA ILE A 172 -15.86 17.57 0.50
C ILE A 172 -16.19 16.33 1.28
N ARG A 173 -15.88 15.18 0.70
CA ARG A 173 -15.99 13.86 1.35
C ARG A 173 -14.62 13.22 1.43
N HIS A 174 -14.25 12.77 2.63
CA HIS A 174 -12.99 12.10 2.88
C HIS A 174 -13.19 10.58 2.91
N ALA A 175 -12.42 9.87 2.11
CA ALA A 175 -12.34 8.42 2.09
C ALA A 175 -10.99 7.97 2.66
N LEU A 176 -11.00 7.24 3.76
CA LEU A 176 -9.84 6.80 4.51
C LEU A 176 -9.73 5.29 4.48
N ILE A 177 -8.53 4.76 4.51
CA ILE A 177 -8.31 3.32 4.34
C ILE A 177 -8.46 2.50 5.64
N ASN A 178 -8.59 3.14 6.81
CA ASN A 178 -8.77 2.46 8.09
C ASN A 178 -9.54 3.31 9.11
N SER A 179 -10.07 2.65 10.14
CA SER A 179 -10.87 3.27 11.20
C SER A 179 -10.03 4.11 12.18
N ALA A 180 -8.76 3.80 12.35
CA ALA A 180 -7.86 4.58 13.22
C ALA A 180 -7.61 5.97 12.64
N ALA A 181 -7.36 6.07 11.33
CA ALA A 181 -7.26 7.34 10.64
C ALA A 181 -8.57 8.13 10.71
N GLN A 182 -9.73 7.47 10.56
CA GLN A 182 -11.05 8.10 10.71
C GLN A 182 -11.23 8.73 12.09
N ALA A 183 -10.94 7.99 13.16
CA ALA A 183 -11.03 8.48 14.52
C ALA A 183 -10.10 9.68 14.76
N GLU A 184 -8.88 9.63 14.23
CA GLU A 184 -7.88 10.69 14.41
C GLU A 184 -8.23 11.96 13.61
N VAL A 185 -8.74 11.83 12.39
CA VAL A 185 -9.21 12.96 11.58
C VAL A 185 -10.43 13.62 12.23
N LYS A 186 -11.36 12.83 12.77
CA LYS A 186 -12.49 13.36 13.54
C LYS A 186 -12.02 14.13 14.76
N ARG A 187 -11.09 13.56 15.52
CA ARG A 187 -10.54 14.17 16.75
C ARG A 187 -9.79 15.48 16.48
N ARG A 188 -9.00 15.54 15.39
CA ARG A 188 -8.14 16.71 15.08
C ARG A 188 -8.87 17.85 14.40
N PHE A 189 -9.79 17.50 13.50
CA PHE A 189 -10.36 18.46 12.56
C PHE A 189 -11.89 18.47 12.53
N ASP A 190 -12.53 17.63 13.34
CA ASP A 190 -13.99 17.43 13.34
C ASP A 190 -14.56 17.02 11.95
N ILE A 191 -13.77 16.29 11.17
CA ILE A 191 -14.17 15.79 9.86
C ILE A 191 -14.88 14.44 10.04
N ASP A 192 -16.09 14.33 9.49
CA ASP A 192 -16.78 13.06 9.30
C ASP A 192 -16.29 12.43 7.99
N ALA A 193 -15.59 11.32 8.11
CA ALA A 193 -14.96 10.64 6.98
C ALA A 193 -15.52 9.22 6.81
N TYR A 194 -15.44 8.68 5.61
CA TYR A 194 -15.82 7.32 5.27
C TYR A 194 -14.63 6.39 5.35
N VAL A 195 -14.79 5.20 5.93
CA VAL A 195 -13.78 4.15 5.83
C VAL A 195 -14.04 3.36 4.56
N VAL A 196 -13.09 3.43 3.63
CA VAL A 196 -13.09 2.68 2.37
C VAL A 196 -11.86 1.78 2.39
N PRO A 197 -12.00 0.50 2.71
CA PRO A 197 -10.86 -0.41 2.79
C PRO A 197 -10.21 -0.61 1.42
N ASN A 198 -8.94 -0.95 1.40
CA ASN A 198 -8.33 -1.46 0.18
C ASN A 198 -9.00 -2.77 -0.23
N VAL A 199 -9.20 -2.96 -1.53
CA VAL A 199 -9.96 -4.08 -2.07
C VAL A 199 -9.15 -4.92 -3.05
N MET A 200 -9.68 -6.12 -3.37
CA MET A 200 -9.13 -7.01 -4.39
C MET A 200 -10.25 -7.52 -5.31
N ASP A 201 -9.85 -7.95 -6.51
CA ASP A 201 -10.78 -8.58 -7.44
C ASP A 201 -10.95 -10.07 -7.10
N PHE A 202 -11.99 -10.40 -6.35
CA PHE A 202 -12.33 -11.77 -5.96
C PHE A 202 -12.96 -12.60 -7.09
N ASN A 203 -13.19 -11.99 -8.26
CA ASN A 203 -13.74 -12.67 -9.44
C ASN A 203 -12.62 -13.08 -10.43
N SER A 204 -11.41 -12.53 -10.30
CA SER A 204 -10.26 -12.85 -11.15
C SER A 204 -9.34 -13.89 -10.49
N PRO A 205 -8.73 -14.80 -11.27
CA PRO A 205 -7.76 -15.76 -10.75
C PRO A 205 -6.53 -15.06 -10.16
N PHE A 206 -6.16 -15.44 -8.92
CA PHE A 206 -4.94 -14.98 -8.27
C PHE A 206 -4.34 -16.09 -7.43
N GLY A 207 -3.01 -16.23 -7.45
CA GLY A 207 -2.32 -17.29 -6.72
C GLY A 207 -2.68 -18.70 -7.22
N VAL A 208 -2.92 -18.85 -8.54
CA VAL A 208 -3.32 -20.11 -9.16
C VAL A 208 -2.13 -20.75 -9.86
N PRO A 209 -1.89 -22.08 -9.66
CA PRO A 209 -0.87 -22.81 -10.39
C PRO A 209 -1.14 -22.86 -11.90
N ASP A 210 -0.09 -22.67 -12.72
CA ASP A 210 -0.11 -22.84 -14.17
C ASP A 210 1.25 -23.36 -14.68
N ASP A 211 1.35 -23.58 -16.00
CA ASP A 211 2.58 -24.09 -16.64
C ASP A 211 3.79 -23.16 -16.45
N TYR A 212 3.56 -21.84 -16.28
CA TYR A 212 4.64 -20.89 -16.10
C TYR A 212 5.27 -20.98 -14.71
N ASN A 213 4.45 -21.11 -13.67
CA ASN A 213 4.91 -21.09 -12.27
C ASN A 213 5.15 -22.47 -11.67
N SER A 214 4.90 -23.55 -12.42
CA SER A 214 5.03 -24.94 -11.95
C SER A 214 6.44 -25.31 -11.48
N ASP A 215 7.47 -24.63 -11.99
CA ASP A 215 8.88 -24.85 -11.70
C ASP A 215 9.47 -23.84 -10.68
N LEU A 216 8.68 -22.89 -10.16
CA LEU A 216 9.20 -21.83 -9.29
C LEU A 216 9.97 -22.38 -8.09
N LEU A 217 9.42 -23.36 -7.39
CA LEU A 217 10.05 -23.92 -6.20
C LEU A 217 11.38 -24.61 -6.53
N GLU A 218 11.43 -25.41 -7.60
CA GLU A 218 12.65 -26.05 -8.07
C GLU A 218 13.71 -25.00 -8.45
N GLU A 219 13.33 -23.97 -9.17
CA GLU A 219 14.20 -22.85 -9.60
C GLU A 219 14.81 -22.04 -8.46
N ILE A 220 14.20 -22.06 -7.28
CA ILE A 220 14.73 -21.43 -6.07
C ILE A 220 15.34 -22.44 -5.08
N GLY A 221 15.51 -23.72 -5.47
CA GLY A 221 16.24 -24.74 -4.73
C GLY A 221 15.43 -25.52 -3.69
N PHE A 222 14.12 -25.70 -3.91
CA PHE A 222 13.25 -26.52 -3.08
C PHE A 222 13.14 -27.94 -3.65
N ASP A 223 13.07 -28.91 -2.75
CA ASP A 223 12.72 -30.28 -3.05
C ASP A 223 11.18 -30.46 -3.02
N HIS A 224 10.71 -31.50 -3.72
CA HIS A 224 9.26 -31.79 -3.83
C HIS A 224 8.55 -32.09 -2.50
N ASN A 225 9.30 -32.45 -1.45
CA ASN A 225 8.77 -32.70 -0.11
C ASN A 225 8.85 -31.50 0.82
N ASP A 226 9.45 -30.40 0.39
CA ASP A 226 9.54 -29.19 1.20
C ASP A 226 8.19 -28.54 1.40
N ILE A 227 8.04 -27.87 2.52
CA ILE A 227 6.85 -27.11 2.90
C ILE A 227 7.18 -25.63 2.79
N PRO A 228 6.85 -24.97 1.65
CA PRO A 228 7.19 -23.57 1.42
C PRO A 228 6.27 -22.64 2.21
N VAL A 229 6.86 -21.76 3.00
CA VAL A 229 6.21 -20.64 3.69
C VAL A 229 6.80 -19.34 3.15
N PHE A 230 5.97 -18.41 2.71
CA PHE A 230 6.45 -17.19 2.05
C PHE A 230 6.16 -15.94 2.88
N GLN A 231 7.15 -15.06 2.95
CA GLN A 231 6.99 -13.66 3.38
C GLN A 231 6.98 -12.78 2.13
N ILE A 232 5.79 -12.43 1.65
CA ILE A 232 5.60 -11.68 0.40
C ILE A 232 5.47 -10.18 0.72
N THR A 233 6.60 -9.56 1.10
CA THR A 233 6.65 -8.16 1.49
C THR A 233 8.00 -7.54 1.12
N ARG A 234 8.09 -6.20 1.03
CA ARG A 234 9.38 -5.50 0.91
C ARG A 234 10.27 -5.81 2.11
N ILE A 235 11.58 -5.84 1.90
CA ILE A 235 12.56 -6.04 2.97
C ILE A 235 12.82 -4.69 3.66
N VAL A 236 11.98 -4.38 4.64
CA VAL A 236 12.10 -3.20 5.50
C VAL A 236 11.74 -3.58 6.94
N GLU A 237 12.37 -2.93 7.92
CA GLU A 237 12.35 -3.33 9.33
C GLU A 237 10.93 -3.54 9.90
N ARG A 238 10.00 -2.63 9.57
CA ARG A 238 8.61 -2.74 10.05
C ARG A 238 7.85 -3.98 9.56
N LYS A 239 8.39 -4.76 8.63
CA LYS A 239 7.77 -6.00 8.11
C LYS A 239 8.02 -7.23 8.98
N GLY A 240 8.85 -7.12 10.03
CA GLY A 240 9.08 -8.18 11.01
C GLY A 240 9.60 -9.49 10.41
N ILE A 241 10.47 -9.40 9.40
CA ILE A 241 11.00 -10.59 8.70
C ILE A 241 11.84 -11.45 9.64
N GLU A 242 12.52 -10.83 10.61
CA GLU A 242 13.25 -11.53 11.66
C GLU A 242 12.36 -12.50 12.45
N VAL A 243 11.09 -12.17 12.67
CA VAL A 243 10.13 -13.04 13.37
C VAL A 243 9.79 -14.27 12.53
N ALA A 244 9.68 -14.10 11.20
CA ALA A 244 9.47 -15.22 10.30
C ALA A 244 10.70 -16.17 10.28
N ILE A 245 11.92 -15.64 10.32
CA ILE A 245 13.15 -16.44 10.44
C ILE A 245 13.16 -17.19 11.76
N ASP A 246 12.81 -16.54 12.87
CA ASP A 246 12.75 -17.18 14.18
C ASP A 246 11.67 -18.27 14.28
N LEU A 247 10.50 -18.04 13.67
CA LEU A 247 9.44 -19.03 13.54
C LEU A 247 9.98 -20.31 12.90
N ILE A 248 10.65 -20.19 11.74
CA ILE A 248 11.23 -21.35 11.05
C ILE A 248 12.28 -22.05 11.92
N GLY A 249 13.05 -21.30 12.71
CA GLY A 249 14.06 -21.86 13.63
C GLY A 249 13.47 -22.65 14.80
N GLN A 250 12.23 -22.32 15.21
CA GLN A 250 11.55 -22.97 16.34
C GLN A 250 10.65 -24.15 15.90
N LEU A 251 10.39 -24.30 14.60
CA LEU A 251 9.67 -25.46 14.05
C LEU A 251 10.66 -26.62 13.79
N ASP A 252 10.35 -27.79 14.34
CA ASP A 252 11.24 -28.96 14.33
C ASP A 252 11.40 -29.62 12.94
N ASP A 253 10.41 -29.45 12.04
CA ASP A 253 10.44 -30.07 10.72
C ASP A 253 11.39 -29.33 9.76
N PRO A 254 12.51 -29.96 9.33
CA PRO A 254 13.48 -29.32 8.43
C PRO A 254 12.93 -29.08 7.01
N ARG A 255 11.80 -29.70 6.64
CA ARG A 255 11.14 -29.47 5.35
C ARG A 255 10.43 -28.13 5.27
N ILE A 256 10.13 -27.50 6.41
CA ILE A 256 9.53 -26.18 6.45
C ILE A 256 10.60 -25.15 6.11
N LYS A 257 10.44 -24.46 4.99
CA LYS A 257 11.41 -23.47 4.47
C LYS A 257 10.74 -22.15 4.19
N LEU A 258 11.42 -21.04 4.53
CA LEU A 258 10.95 -19.67 4.33
C LEU A 258 11.51 -19.09 3.02
N VAL A 259 10.64 -18.47 2.23
CA VAL A 259 11.02 -17.66 1.08
C VAL A 259 10.67 -16.20 1.35
N ILE A 260 11.65 -15.32 1.23
CA ILE A 260 11.50 -13.86 1.36
C ILE A 260 11.62 -13.26 -0.03
N THR A 261 10.52 -12.64 -0.53
CA THR A 261 10.41 -12.25 -1.94
C THR A 261 10.74 -10.78 -2.22
N GLY A 262 10.57 -9.90 -1.26
CA GLY A 262 10.58 -8.45 -1.50
C GLY A 262 11.96 -7.85 -1.78
N SER A 263 11.96 -6.71 -2.47
CA SER A 263 13.17 -5.93 -2.71
C SER A 263 13.74 -5.32 -1.43
N ALA A 264 15.07 -5.30 -1.34
CA ALA A 264 15.83 -4.59 -0.31
C ALA A 264 16.25 -3.18 -0.76
N ALA A 265 15.71 -2.65 -1.86
CA ALA A 265 16.13 -1.37 -2.42
C ALA A 265 15.92 -0.20 -1.45
N ASP A 266 14.88 -0.25 -0.64
CA ASP A 266 14.57 0.76 0.38
C ASP A 266 15.47 0.65 1.63
N ASP A 267 16.20 -0.47 1.78
CA ASP A 267 17.05 -0.76 2.95
C ASP A 267 18.51 -0.37 2.76
N GLN A 268 18.95 0.00 1.57
CA GLN A 268 20.36 0.20 1.21
C GLN A 268 21.16 1.08 2.18
N ARG A 269 20.50 1.89 3.02
CA ARG A 269 21.13 2.78 4.01
C ARG A 269 21.08 2.29 5.44
N LYS A 270 20.25 1.26 5.76
CA LYS A 270 19.98 0.84 7.15
C LYS A 270 20.59 -0.50 7.55
N GLY A 271 21.05 -1.30 6.59
CA GLY A 271 21.70 -2.61 6.84
C GLY A 271 20.73 -3.68 7.39
N TYR A 272 19.43 -3.52 7.26
CA TYR A 272 18.44 -4.50 7.74
C TYR A 272 18.56 -5.83 7.00
N PHE A 273 18.68 -5.80 5.69
CA PHE A 273 18.91 -7.01 4.89
C PHE A 273 20.12 -7.81 5.39
N LYS A 274 21.26 -7.10 5.68
CA LYS A 274 22.44 -7.76 6.23
C LYS A 274 22.15 -8.41 7.58
N ARG A 275 21.43 -7.73 8.48
CA ARG A 275 21.03 -8.31 9.78
C ARG A 275 20.18 -9.57 9.63
N LEU A 276 19.29 -9.62 8.65
CA LEU A 276 18.48 -10.81 8.36
C LEU A 276 19.35 -11.99 7.89
N VAL A 277 20.31 -11.73 7.00
CA VAL A 277 21.28 -12.74 6.54
C VAL A 277 22.13 -13.23 7.72
N ASP A 278 22.67 -12.32 8.53
CA ASP A 278 23.47 -12.67 9.70
C ASP A 278 22.65 -13.49 10.71
N ARG A 279 21.36 -13.16 10.94
CA ARG A 279 20.43 -13.92 11.80
C ARG A 279 20.16 -15.32 11.27
N THR A 280 19.91 -15.46 9.97
CA THR A 280 19.74 -16.75 9.29
C THR A 280 20.97 -17.67 9.52
N VAL A 281 22.17 -17.11 9.39
CA VAL A 281 23.43 -17.83 9.60
C VAL A 281 23.61 -18.22 11.07
N ALA A 282 23.39 -17.27 11.99
CA ALA A 282 23.55 -17.47 13.42
C ALA A 282 22.60 -18.55 13.97
N ASN A 283 21.39 -18.65 13.41
CA ASN A 283 20.38 -19.64 13.76
C ASN A 283 20.59 -21.01 13.04
N GLY A 284 21.60 -21.14 12.18
CA GLY A 284 21.86 -22.39 11.42
C GLY A 284 20.81 -22.69 10.33
N LEU A 285 20.11 -21.65 9.81
CA LEU A 285 18.97 -21.79 8.91
C LEU A 285 19.30 -21.54 7.43
N ARG A 286 20.58 -21.63 7.03
CA ARG A 286 21.00 -21.33 5.65
C ARG A 286 20.25 -22.14 4.58
N ASP A 287 19.94 -23.38 4.89
CA ASP A 287 19.24 -24.30 3.97
C ASP A 287 17.71 -24.22 4.10
N ARG A 288 17.21 -23.40 5.04
CA ARG A 288 15.78 -23.23 5.31
C ARG A 288 15.24 -21.82 5.06
N VAL A 289 16.09 -20.84 4.77
CA VAL A 289 15.69 -19.44 4.52
C VAL A 289 16.28 -18.95 3.20
N HIS A 290 15.43 -18.66 2.24
CA HIS A 290 15.78 -18.28 0.88
C HIS A 290 15.35 -16.84 0.57
N PHE A 291 16.28 -16.02 0.09
CA PHE A 291 16.03 -14.66 -0.35
C PHE A 291 15.83 -14.62 -1.86
N ALA A 292 14.57 -14.62 -2.31
CA ALA A 292 14.19 -14.75 -3.72
C ALA A 292 13.84 -13.42 -4.41
N TYR A 293 14.23 -12.27 -3.84
CA TYR A 293 13.91 -10.93 -4.34
C TYR A 293 14.37 -10.66 -5.78
N HIS A 294 15.29 -11.44 -6.29
CA HIS A 294 15.82 -11.33 -7.65
C HIS A 294 15.08 -12.23 -8.67
N ARG A 295 14.21 -13.13 -8.20
CA ARG A 295 13.45 -14.09 -9.01
C ARG A 295 11.94 -13.82 -8.98
N ILE A 296 11.45 -13.12 -7.95
CA ILE A 296 10.03 -12.82 -7.75
C ILE A 296 9.87 -11.30 -7.71
N LEU A 297 9.18 -10.76 -8.72
CA LEU A 297 8.95 -9.33 -8.91
C LEU A 297 7.45 -9.04 -9.05
N SER A 298 7.09 -7.82 -9.49
CA SER A 298 5.68 -7.41 -9.66
C SER A 298 4.98 -8.08 -10.84
N HIS A 299 5.72 -8.54 -11.85
CA HIS A 299 5.18 -9.14 -13.07
C HIS A 299 6.12 -10.24 -13.60
N ARG A 300 5.56 -11.12 -14.42
CA ARG A 300 6.32 -12.15 -15.13
C ARG A 300 7.23 -11.53 -16.19
N ASP A 301 8.45 -12.03 -16.27
CA ASP A 301 9.45 -11.59 -17.26
C ASP A 301 10.52 -12.69 -17.42
N HIS A 302 11.54 -12.42 -18.24
CA HIS A 302 12.74 -13.23 -18.38
C HIS A 302 13.97 -12.33 -18.27
N ARG A 303 15.01 -12.84 -17.62
CA ARG A 303 16.33 -12.22 -17.62
C ARG A 303 17.00 -12.38 -18.97
N PRO A 304 18.04 -11.59 -19.27
CA PRO A 304 18.83 -11.74 -20.51
C PRO A 304 19.47 -13.12 -20.67
N ASP A 305 19.71 -13.85 -19.58
CA ASP A 305 20.24 -15.22 -19.58
C ASP A 305 19.16 -16.30 -19.75
N GLY A 306 17.89 -15.91 -19.94
CA GLY A 306 16.75 -16.79 -20.13
C GLY A 306 16.09 -17.26 -18.82
N GLN A 307 16.61 -16.90 -17.63
CA GLN A 307 15.97 -17.25 -16.38
C GLN A 307 14.60 -16.57 -16.23
N LYS A 308 13.60 -17.31 -15.77
CA LYS A 308 12.26 -16.78 -15.51
C LYS A 308 12.27 -15.81 -14.33
N ILE A 309 11.47 -14.75 -14.45
CA ILE A 309 11.04 -13.87 -13.38
C ILE A 309 9.57 -14.18 -13.11
N TYR A 310 9.25 -14.50 -11.87
CA TYR A 310 7.90 -14.83 -11.43
C TYR A 310 7.21 -13.60 -10.82
N SER A 311 5.90 -13.56 -10.93
CA SER A 311 5.08 -12.50 -10.32
C SER A 311 4.78 -12.78 -8.85
N LEU A 312 4.21 -11.80 -8.14
CA LEU A 312 3.70 -12.03 -6.78
C LEU A 312 2.57 -13.08 -6.77
N SER A 313 1.71 -13.09 -7.79
CA SER A 313 0.67 -14.12 -7.92
C SER A 313 1.27 -15.54 -8.02
N ASP A 314 2.41 -15.69 -8.71
CA ASP A 314 3.13 -16.97 -8.79
C ASP A 314 3.71 -17.40 -7.43
N ALA A 315 4.19 -16.44 -6.64
CA ALA A 315 4.65 -16.69 -5.28
C ALA A 315 3.50 -17.20 -4.40
N TYR A 316 2.33 -16.57 -4.48
CA TYR A 316 1.12 -17.06 -3.78
C TYR A 316 0.67 -18.44 -4.29
N ALA A 317 0.80 -18.72 -5.59
CA ALA A 317 0.47 -20.03 -6.15
C ALA A 317 1.33 -21.15 -5.58
N SER A 318 2.58 -20.86 -5.25
CA SER A 318 3.60 -21.82 -4.87
C SER A 318 3.78 -22.01 -3.36
N THR A 319 3.12 -21.23 -2.52
CA THR A 319 3.25 -21.31 -1.07
C THR A 319 2.19 -22.17 -0.40
N VAL A 320 2.55 -22.81 0.71
CA VAL A 320 1.60 -23.54 1.60
C VAL A 320 0.92 -22.55 2.56
N ALA A 321 1.67 -21.59 3.09
CA ALA A 321 1.17 -20.54 3.98
C ALA A 321 2.02 -19.29 3.85
N CYS A 322 1.51 -18.15 4.32
CA CYS A 322 2.20 -16.86 4.32
C CYS A 322 2.48 -16.38 5.75
N THR A 323 3.57 -15.62 5.92
CA THR A 323 3.86 -14.84 7.14
C THR A 323 3.70 -13.35 6.88
N TYR A 324 3.18 -12.62 7.86
CA TYR A 324 2.96 -11.17 7.77
C TYR A 324 3.11 -10.51 9.15
N PHE A 325 4.32 -10.46 9.66
CA PHE A 325 4.62 -10.00 11.02
C PHE A 325 4.92 -8.50 11.12
N SER A 326 4.26 -7.72 10.26
CA SER A 326 4.42 -6.27 10.27
C SER A 326 4.09 -5.66 11.64
N THR A 327 4.86 -4.66 12.04
CA THR A 327 4.60 -3.90 13.27
C THR A 327 3.70 -2.69 13.04
N TYR A 328 3.63 -2.22 11.78
CA TYR A 328 2.78 -1.11 11.37
C TYR A 328 2.39 -1.25 9.88
N GLU A 329 1.12 -1.02 9.60
CA GLU A 329 0.53 -0.93 8.25
C GLU A 329 -0.58 0.11 8.22
N GLY A 330 -0.74 0.77 7.06
CA GLY A 330 -1.91 1.61 6.81
C GLY A 330 -3.19 0.81 6.61
N PHE A 331 -3.07 -0.42 6.05
CA PHE A 331 -4.19 -1.36 5.89
C PHE A 331 -3.72 -2.80 6.05
N GLY A 332 -3.05 -3.38 5.05
CA GLY A 332 -2.58 -4.77 5.08
C GLY A 332 -2.87 -5.54 3.79
N ASN A 333 -2.48 -4.99 2.65
CA ASN A 333 -2.76 -5.61 1.34
C ASN A 333 -2.27 -7.06 1.25
N ALA A 334 -1.08 -7.39 1.78
CA ALA A 334 -0.56 -8.75 1.74
C ALA A 334 -1.41 -9.75 2.54
N PHE A 335 -2.16 -9.30 3.57
CA PHE A 335 -3.15 -10.14 4.23
C PHE A 335 -4.29 -10.47 3.26
N VAL A 336 -4.88 -9.48 2.61
CA VAL A 336 -6.01 -9.68 1.68
C VAL A 336 -5.57 -10.46 0.44
N GLU A 337 -4.36 -10.24 -0.08
CA GLU A 337 -3.77 -11.02 -1.17
C GLU A 337 -3.63 -12.50 -0.80
N SER A 338 -3.19 -12.81 0.43
CA SER A 338 -3.11 -14.19 0.93
C SER A 338 -4.50 -14.85 1.00
N ILE A 339 -5.51 -14.11 1.46
CA ILE A 339 -6.91 -14.55 1.50
C ILE A 339 -7.43 -14.82 0.08
N LEU A 340 -7.20 -13.90 -0.85
CA LEU A 340 -7.58 -14.02 -2.26
C LEU A 340 -6.95 -15.26 -2.91
N ALA A 341 -5.68 -15.54 -2.62
CA ALA A 341 -4.95 -16.70 -3.10
C ALA A 341 -5.32 -18.01 -2.37
N LYS A 342 -6.23 -17.96 -1.40
CA LYS A 342 -6.59 -19.10 -0.54
C LYS A 342 -5.37 -19.73 0.16
N ARG A 343 -4.55 -18.87 0.79
CA ARG A 343 -3.41 -19.30 1.59
C ARG A 343 -3.62 -18.95 3.06
N PRO A 344 -3.36 -19.87 4.01
CA PRO A 344 -3.30 -19.51 5.43
C PRO A 344 -2.26 -18.42 5.65
N ILE A 345 -2.51 -17.55 6.62
CA ILE A 345 -1.60 -16.45 6.94
C ILE A 345 -1.36 -16.39 8.44
N PHE A 346 -0.10 -16.23 8.82
CA PHE A 346 0.35 -16.00 10.18
C PHE A 346 0.70 -14.52 10.30
N VAL A 347 0.05 -13.80 11.21
CA VAL A 347 0.06 -12.33 11.22
C VAL A 347 0.39 -11.80 12.60
N ASN A 348 1.04 -10.64 12.68
CA ASN A 348 1.10 -9.86 13.90
C ASN A 348 -0.10 -8.92 14.00
N ASN A 349 -0.64 -8.71 15.19
CA ASN A 349 -1.64 -7.67 15.43
C ASN A 349 -1.00 -6.27 15.35
N TYR A 350 -0.78 -5.79 14.12
CA TYR A 350 -0.21 -4.44 13.90
C TYR A 350 -1.21 -3.35 14.29
N LYS A 351 -1.01 -2.83 15.49
CA LYS A 351 -1.85 -1.77 16.07
C LYS A 351 -1.60 -0.42 15.40
N PRO A 352 -2.65 0.41 15.24
CA PRO A 352 -4.03 0.21 15.71
C PRO A 352 -4.97 -0.40 14.65
N VAL A 353 -4.48 -0.87 13.51
CA VAL A 353 -5.27 -1.15 12.31
C VAL A 353 -5.78 -2.60 12.24
N PHE A 354 -4.92 -3.61 12.47
CA PHE A 354 -5.28 -4.99 12.15
C PHE A 354 -6.59 -5.45 12.82
N TRP A 355 -6.64 -5.37 14.15
CA TRP A 355 -7.80 -5.90 14.86
C TRP A 355 -9.11 -5.17 14.52
N PRO A 356 -9.21 -3.82 14.56
CA PRO A 356 -10.47 -3.14 14.27
C PRO A 356 -10.96 -3.31 12.83
N ASP A 357 -10.06 -3.27 11.86
CA ASP A 357 -10.43 -3.20 10.45
C ASP A 357 -10.43 -4.56 9.74
N ILE A 358 -9.69 -5.56 10.26
CA ILE A 358 -9.53 -6.88 9.64
C ILE A 358 -9.85 -8.01 10.63
N GLY A 359 -9.10 -8.15 11.71
CA GLY A 359 -9.15 -9.30 12.60
C GLY A 359 -10.52 -9.53 13.24
N SER A 360 -11.21 -8.44 13.63
CA SER A 360 -12.56 -8.48 14.24
C SER A 360 -13.65 -9.02 13.31
N LYS A 361 -13.39 -9.17 12.02
CA LYS A 361 -14.32 -9.71 11.02
C LYS A 361 -14.43 -11.24 11.04
N GLY A 362 -13.64 -11.92 11.87
CA GLY A 362 -13.72 -13.36 12.06
C GLY A 362 -12.83 -14.20 11.15
N PHE A 363 -11.79 -13.60 10.56
CA PHE A 363 -10.78 -14.36 9.82
C PHE A 363 -10.05 -15.35 10.71
N LYS A 364 -9.88 -16.59 10.23
CA LYS A 364 -9.09 -17.63 10.86
C LYS A 364 -7.63 -17.44 10.46
N CYS A 365 -6.78 -17.03 11.40
CA CYS A 365 -5.34 -16.86 11.19
C CYS A 365 -4.61 -17.01 12.53
N VAL A 366 -3.37 -17.48 12.52
CA VAL A 366 -2.51 -17.42 13.71
C VAL A 366 -2.08 -15.97 13.89
N MET A 367 -2.57 -15.34 14.95
CA MET A 367 -2.30 -13.94 15.25
C MET A 367 -1.35 -13.82 16.45
N LEU A 368 -0.20 -13.20 16.22
CA LEU A 368 0.74 -12.86 17.28
C LEU A 368 0.40 -11.49 17.89
N GLU A 369 0.60 -11.36 19.18
CA GLU A 369 0.64 -10.06 19.87
C GLU A 369 2.09 -9.61 20.04
N ASP A 370 2.37 -8.38 19.58
CA ASP A 370 3.69 -7.74 19.65
C ASP A 370 4.84 -8.64 19.13
N ASN A 371 4.55 -9.44 18.09
CA ASN A 371 5.47 -10.38 17.45
C ASN A 371 6.03 -11.48 18.39
N GLN A 372 5.32 -11.84 19.45
CA GLN A 372 5.75 -12.88 20.38
C GLN A 372 5.35 -14.26 19.85
N LEU A 373 6.33 -15.13 19.60
CA LEU A 373 6.13 -16.53 19.28
C LEU A 373 5.90 -17.32 20.56
N THR A 374 4.65 -17.66 20.85
CA THR A 374 4.29 -18.50 22.02
C THR A 374 4.24 -19.97 21.60
N ASP A 375 4.33 -20.87 22.58
CA ASP A 375 4.23 -22.32 22.31
C ASP A 375 2.89 -22.68 21.67
N GLU A 376 1.80 -22.00 22.06
CA GLU A 376 0.48 -22.21 21.45
C GLU A 376 0.47 -21.76 19.98
N ALA A 377 1.05 -20.60 19.65
CA ALA A 377 1.14 -20.12 18.29
C ALA A 377 2.01 -21.05 17.41
N LEU A 378 3.11 -21.56 17.96
CA LEU A 378 3.98 -22.51 17.26
C LEU A 378 3.23 -23.83 16.97
N ALA A 379 2.48 -24.36 17.94
CA ALA A 379 1.69 -25.59 17.77
C ALA A 379 0.59 -25.41 16.71
N GLU A 380 -0.10 -24.25 16.71
CA GLU A 380 -1.15 -23.94 15.73
C GLU A 380 -0.56 -23.79 14.31
N VAL A 381 0.59 -23.11 14.17
CA VAL A 381 1.33 -23.00 12.90
C VAL A 381 1.72 -24.38 12.39
N ASP A 382 2.31 -25.23 13.25
CA ASP A 382 2.74 -26.58 12.88
C ASP A 382 1.55 -27.44 12.43
N GLU A 383 0.44 -27.39 13.15
CA GLU A 383 -0.80 -28.10 12.77
C GLU A 383 -1.30 -27.65 11.40
N ILE A 384 -1.38 -26.34 11.16
CA ILE A 384 -1.83 -25.80 9.86
C ILE A 384 -0.90 -26.24 8.72
N LEU A 385 0.42 -26.23 8.94
CA LEU A 385 1.38 -26.61 7.92
C LEU A 385 1.31 -28.10 7.55
N HIS A 386 0.92 -28.97 8.49
CA HIS A 386 0.87 -30.43 8.29
C HIS A 386 -0.54 -30.97 7.99
N ASN A 387 -1.60 -30.18 8.17
CA ASN A 387 -2.98 -30.62 8.00
C ASN A 387 -3.66 -29.98 6.76
N PRO A 388 -3.66 -30.64 5.59
CA PRO A 388 -4.27 -30.10 4.37
C PRO A 388 -5.78 -29.82 4.48
N GLU A 389 -6.51 -30.65 5.24
CA GLU A 389 -7.96 -30.47 5.41
C GLU A 389 -8.26 -29.23 6.25
N LEU A 390 -7.50 -29.01 7.33
CA LEU A 390 -7.62 -27.79 8.14
C LEU A 390 -7.27 -26.55 7.30
N ARG A 391 -6.21 -26.60 6.49
CA ARG A 391 -5.87 -25.51 5.58
C ARG A 391 -7.01 -25.16 4.64
N LYS A 392 -7.64 -26.20 4.03
CA LYS A 392 -8.76 -26.01 3.12
C LYS A 392 -9.95 -25.35 3.82
N GLU A 393 -10.30 -25.82 5.02
CA GLU A 393 -11.38 -25.22 5.82
C GLU A 393 -11.10 -23.73 6.12
N ILE A 394 -9.92 -23.43 6.64
CA ILE A 394 -9.49 -22.05 6.97
C ILE A 394 -9.56 -21.15 5.74
N THR A 395 -8.96 -21.60 4.64
CA THR A 395 -8.82 -20.75 3.44
C THR A 395 -10.14 -20.53 2.73
N GLU A 396 -11.04 -21.52 2.70
CA GLU A 396 -12.38 -21.34 2.13
C GLU A 396 -13.21 -20.37 2.97
N HIS A 397 -13.21 -20.54 4.31
CA HIS A 397 -13.86 -19.60 5.22
C HIS A 397 -13.33 -18.18 5.02
N ASN A 398 -12.03 -18.00 5.02
CA ASN A 398 -11.40 -16.69 4.86
C ASN A 398 -11.67 -16.07 3.49
N PHE A 399 -11.70 -16.86 2.42
CA PHE A 399 -12.02 -16.36 1.08
C PHE A 399 -13.44 -15.78 1.00
N GLN A 400 -14.43 -16.42 1.64
CA GLN A 400 -15.80 -15.88 1.69
C GLN A 400 -15.86 -14.57 2.46
N LEU A 401 -15.22 -14.48 3.63
CA LEU A 401 -15.11 -13.23 4.38
C LEU A 401 -14.35 -12.14 3.63
N GLY A 402 -13.27 -12.52 2.94
CA GLY A 402 -12.50 -11.58 2.12
C GLY A 402 -13.36 -10.97 1.02
N ARG A 403 -14.15 -11.80 0.33
CA ARG A 403 -15.10 -11.36 -0.68
C ARG A 403 -16.19 -10.45 -0.11
N GLU A 404 -16.72 -10.79 1.08
CA GLU A 404 -17.75 -10.00 1.76
C GLU A 404 -17.24 -8.59 2.18
N HIS A 405 -15.98 -8.47 2.56
CA HIS A 405 -15.45 -7.25 3.18
C HIS A 405 -14.47 -6.45 2.32
N PHE A 406 -13.82 -7.10 1.34
CA PHE A 406 -12.69 -6.51 0.59
C PHE A 406 -12.77 -6.74 -0.92
N SER A 407 -13.97 -6.97 -1.48
CA SER A 407 -14.15 -7.12 -2.92
C SER A 407 -14.44 -5.80 -3.63
N TYR A 408 -14.45 -5.84 -4.97
CA TYR A 408 -14.83 -4.69 -5.80
C TYR A 408 -16.29 -4.29 -5.61
N GLU A 409 -17.17 -5.23 -5.27
CA GLU A 409 -18.56 -4.95 -4.93
C GLU A 409 -18.66 -4.06 -3.68
N VAL A 410 -17.85 -4.33 -2.65
CA VAL A 410 -17.76 -3.47 -1.45
C VAL A 410 -17.26 -2.07 -1.81
N LEU A 411 -16.26 -1.98 -2.69
CA LEU A 411 -15.79 -0.68 -3.17
C LEU A 411 -16.89 0.05 -3.94
N GLN A 412 -17.63 -0.65 -4.81
CA GLN A 412 -18.74 -0.04 -5.54
C GLN A 412 -19.78 0.59 -4.61
N ASP A 413 -20.26 -0.15 -3.59
CA ASP A 413 -21.21 0.37 -2.61
C ASP A 413 -20.68 1.64 -1.91
N LYS A 414 -19.39 1.64 -1.55
CA LYS A 414 -18.74 2.81 -0.94
C LYS A 414 -18.62 3.99 -1.91
N LEU A 415 -18.32 3.73 -3.17
CA LEU A 415 -18.24 4.79 -4.19
C LEU A 415 -19.61 5.36 -4.53
N GLU A 416 -20.70 4.55 -4.55
CA GLU A 416 -22.06 5.04 -4.69
C GLU A 416 -22.40 6.03 -3.59
N GLU A 417 -22.04 5.74 -2.33
CA GLU A 417 -22.22 6.65 -1.21
C GLU A 417 -21.35 7.91 -1.34
N LEU A 418 -20.05 7.76 -1.68
CA LEU A 418 -19.10 8.86 -1.79
C LEU A 418 -19.41 9.83 -2.94
N PHE A 419 -19.95 9.35 -4.05
CA PHE A 419 -20.24 10.16 -5.25
C PHE A 419 -21.70 10.57 -5.37
N SER A 420 -22.54 10.36 -4.35
CA SER A 420 -23.95 10.81 -4.28
C SER A 420 -24.07 12.28 -3.87
N PHE A 421 -23.49 13.20 -4.66
CA PHE A 421 -23.59 14.66 -4.42
C PHE A 421 -24.92 15.23 -4.90
#